data_8a5ca3efe4503e2b33741b15199cfd83
#
_entry.id   8a5ca3efe4503e2b33741b15199cfd83
#
_cell.length_a   1.000
_cell.length_b   1.000
_cell.length_c   1.000
_cell.angle_alpha   90.00
_cell.angle_beta   90.00
_cell.angle_gamma   90.00
#
_symmetry.space_group_name_H-M   'P 1'
#
loop_
_entity.id
_entity.type
_entity.pdbx_description
1 polymer ?
#
loop_
_entity_poly.entity_id
_entity_poly.type
_entity_poly.pdbx_seq_one_letter_code
_entity_poly.pdbx_strand_id
1 'polypeptide(L)'
;MYKNYKLIKEEFIGEINVKAQLLEHIKSGARVVLFLSDDDNKVFQIGFKTPPADDSGVPHILEHSTLCGSKKYPVKEPFVELLKGSLNTFLNAITFADKTIYPVASCNDKDFANLMDVYLDAVFYPNVY
;
A
#
# COMPACT_ATOMS: atom_id res chain seq x y z
N MET A 1 21.16 -2.42 6.82
CA MET A 1 21.12 -0.94 6.83
C MET A 1 20.37 -0.48 5.57
N TYR A 2 19.29 0.26 5.70
CA TYR A 2 18.42 0.65 4.59
C TYR A 2 19.05 1.84 3.84
N LYS A 3 19.55 1.62 2.62
CA LYS A 3 20.39 2.57 1.85
C LYS A 3 19.80 3.98 1.68
N ASN A 4 18.46 4.10 1.58
CA ASN A 4 17.77 5.37 1.31
C ASN A 4 16.85 5.80 2.46
N TYR A 5 16.93 5.13 3.60
CA TYR A 5 16.07 5.38 4.74
C TYR A 5 16.88 5.56 6.03
N LYS A 6 16.42 6.47 6.86
CA LYS A 6 16.93 6.70 8.21
C LYS A 6 16.03 6.01 9.21
N LEU A 7 16.59 5.20 10.11
CA LEU A 7 15.87 4.66 11.25
C LEU A 7 15.62 5.79 12.26
N ILE A 8 14.34 6.07 12.53
CA ILE A 8 13.92 7.13 13.47
C ILE A 8 13.68 6.53 14.85
N LYS A 9 12.98 5.38 14.90
CA LYS A 9 12.63 4.70 16.16
C LYS A 9 12.56 3.20 15.93
N GLU A 10 12.95 2.45 16.94
CA GLU A 10 12.75 1.00 17.03
C GLU A 10 12.16 0.67 18.39
N GLU A 11 11.15 -0.20 18.44
CA GLU A 11 10.47 -0.58 19.66
C GLU A 11 9.94 -2.02 19.56
N PHE A 12 10.00 -2.76 20.66
CA PHE A 12 9.39 -4.07 20.76
C PHE A 12 8.02 -3.95 21.41
N ILE A 13 6.98 -4.42 20.71
CA ILE A 13 5.59 -4.39 21.19
C ILE A 13 5.26 -5.77 21.74
N GLY A 14 5.36 -5.91 23.08
CA GLY A 14 5.24 -7.19 23.76
C GLY A 14 3.86 -7.84 23.63
N GLU A 15 2.79 -7.04 23.56
CA GLU A 15 1.40 -7.52 23.48
C GLU A 15 1.12 -8.35 22.23
N ILE A 16 1.83 -8.06 21.13
CA ILE A 16 1.67 -8.75 19.84
C ILE A 16 2.96 -9.46 19.39
N ASN A 17 4.00 -9.46 20.24
CA ASN A 17 5.30 -10.08 19.96
C ASN A 17 5.92 -9.60 18.63
N VAL A 18 5.93 -8.29 18.39
CA VAL A 18 6.37 -7.67 17.15
C VAL A 18 7.44 -6.63 17.41
N LYS A 19 8.50 -6.65 16.60
CA LYS A 19 9.50 -5.57 16.55
C LYS A 19 9.06 -4.55 15.50
N ALA A 20 8.79 -3.32 15.94
CA ALA A 20 8.39 -2.20 15.09
C ALA A 20 9.59 -1.28 14.81
N GLN A 21 9.78 -0.89 13.56
CA GLN A 21 10.78 0.06 13.11
C GLN A 21 10.12 1.19 12.32
N LEU A 22 10.30 2.43 12.77
CA LEU A 22 9.91 3.62 12.04
C LEU A 22 11.10 4.14 11.23
N LEU A 23 10.94 4.18 9.92
CA LEU A 23 11.90 4.68 8.95
C LEU A 23 11.40 5.95 8.28
N GLU A 24 12.31 6.81 7.86
CA GLU A 24 12.02 7.99 7.04
C GLU A 24 12.88 7.96 5.77
N HIS A 25 12.23 8.11 4.62
CA HIS A 25 12.93 8.19 3.34
C HIS A 25 13.67 9.51 3.22
N ILE A 26 14.99 9.45 3.00
CA ILE A 26 15.90 10.62 3.09
C ILE A 26 15.51 11.76 2.13
N LYS A 27 15.06 11.42 0.90
CA LYS A 27 14.75 12.42 -0.12
C LYS A 27 13.37 13.04 0.01
N SER A 28 12.35 12.25 0.35
CA SER A 28 10.93 12.68 0.32
C SER A 28 10.34 12.95 1.70
N GLY A 29 11.00 12.52 2.78
CA GLY A 29 10.43 12.56 4.12
C GLY A 29 9.30 11.54 4.35
N ALA A 30 9.00 10.68 3.37
CA ALA A 30 7.97 9.66 3.52
C ALA A 30 8.32 8.70 4.66
N ARG A 31 7.34 8.38 5.49
CA ARG A 31 7.51 7.48 6.62
C ARG A 31 7.10 6.07 6.26
N VAL A 32 7.89 5.11 6.72
CA VAL A 32 7.64 3.68 6.58
C VAL A 32 7.70 3.04 7.96
N VAL A 33 6.68 2.26 8.30
CA VAL A 33 6.71 1.42 9.50
C VAL A 33 6.86 -0.02 9.06
N LEU A 34 7.85 -0.71 9.61
CA LEU A 34 8.05 -2.14 9.43
C LEU A 34 7.66 -2.84 10.73
N PHE A 35 6.80 -3.85 10.61
CA PHE A 35 6.46 -4.78 11.68
C PHE A 35 7.12 -6.13 11.36
N LEU A 36 8.07 -6.54 12.18
CA LEU A 36 8.80 -7.80 12.04
C LEU A 36 8.18 -8.81 13.01
N SER A 37 7.44 -9.77 12.46
CA SER A 37 6.76 -10.84 13.20
C SER A 37 7.03 -12.20 12.56
N ASP A 38 6.65 -13.28 13.25
CA ASP A 38 6.71 -14.65 12.74
C ASP A 38 5.44 -15.05 11.97
N ASP A 39 4.55 -14.09 11.66
CA ASP A 39 3.33 -14.31 10.89
C ASP A 39 3.65 -14.56 9.42
N ASP A 40 3.11 -15.65 8.85
CA ASP A 40 3.27 -15.97 7.44
C ASP A 40 2.51 -15.01 6.53
N ASN A 41 1.45 -14.35 7.04
CA ASN A 41 0.64 -13.43 6.26
C ASN A 41 1.32 -12.05 6.18
N LYS A 42 1.97 -11.80 5.06
CA LYS A 42 2.66 -10.53 4.78
C LYS A 42 1.65 -9.47 4.35
N VAL A 43 1.74 -8.31 4.97
CA VAL A 43 0.86 -7.17 4.67
C VAL A 43 1.69 -5.99 4.16
N PHE A 44 1.26 -5.42 3.06
CA PHE A 44 1.76 -4.14 2.56
C PHE A 44 0.60 -3.14 2.52
N GLN A 45 0.85 -1.93 2.97
CA GLN A 45 -0.10 -0.83 2.85
C GLN A 45 0.64 0.45 2.47
N ILE A 46 0.13 1.15 1.45
CA ILE A 46 0.54 2.52 1.18
C ILE A 46 -0.65 3.45 1.42
N GLY A 47 -0.39 4.60 2.06
CA GLY A 47 -1.42 5.55 2.41
C GLY A 47 -1.03 6.98 2.06
N PHE A 48 -2.03 7.76 1.68
CA PHE A 48 -1.90 9.17 1.34
C PHE A 48 -2.85 10.00 2.19
N LYS A 49 -2.41 11.18 2.58
CA LYS A 49 -3.28 12.16 3.23
C LYS A 49 -4.11 12.86 2.16
N THR A 50 -5.41 12.63 2.17
CA THR A 50 -6.37 13.10 1.15
C THR A 50 -7.59 13.77 1.78
N PRO A 51 -7.41 14.87 2.57
CA PRO A 51 -8.55 15.58 3.11
C PRO A 51 -9.36 16.18 1.95
N PRO A 52 -10.70 15.96 1.90
CA PRO A 52 -11.54 16.55 0.86
C PRO A 52 -11.60 18.07 1.02
N ALA A 53 -11.67 18.79 -0.11
CA ALA A 53 -11.86 20.23 -0.12
C ALA A 53 -13.34 20.62 -0.03
N ASP A 54 -14.24 19.69 -0.43
CA ASP A 54 -15.69 19.85 -0.49
C ASP A 54 -16.41 18.50 -0.46
N ASP A 55 -17.73 18.49 -0.62
CA ASP A 55 -18.57 17.29 -0.59
C ASP A 55 -18.68 16.57 -1.94
N SER A 56 -17.82 16.88 -2.92
CA SER A 56 -17.85 16.30 -4.27
C SER A 56 -17.45 14.81 -4.35
N GLY A 57 -16.84 14.26 -3.29
CA GLY A 57 -16.39 12.87 -3.25
C GLY A 57 -15.15 12.57 -4.11
N VAL A 58 -14.44 13.59 -4.57
CA VAL A 58 -13.24 13.45 -5.43
C VAL A 58 -12.22 12.45 -4.90
N PRO A 59 -11.84 12.42 -3.60
CA PRO A 59 -10.88 11.43 -3.10
C PRO A 59 -11.32 9.99 -3.33
N HIS A 60 -12.60 9.68 -3.16
CA HIS A 60 -13.15 8.35 -3.35
C HIS A 60 -13.22 7.96 -4.84
N ILE A 61 -13.64 8.89 -5.70
CA ILE A 61 -13.64 8.68 -7.16
C ILE A 61 -12.19 8.45 -7.66
N LEU A 62 -11.23 9.22 -7.15
CA LEU A 62 -9.83 9.08 -7.52
C LEU A 62 -9.25 7.75 -7.04
N GLU A 63 -9.63 7.27 -5.85
CA GLU A 63 -9.24 5.96 -5.34
C GLU A 63 -9.63 4.84 -6.32
N HIS A 64 -10.89 4.79 -6.74
CA HIS A 64 -11.36 3.83 -7.74
C HIS A 64 -10.61 3.97 -9.07
N SER A 65 -10.42 5.20 -9.56
CA SER A 65 -9.75 5.48 -10.83
C SER A 65 -8.27 5.05 -10.83
N THR A 66 -7.60 5.17 -9.68
CA THR A 66 -6.19 4.79 -9.51
C THR A 66 -5.97 3.29 -9.79
N LEU A 67 -6.94 2.43 -9.47
CA LEU A 67 -6.86 0.99 -9.67
C LEU A 67 -7.40 0.51 -11.04
N CYS A 68 -7.76 1.43 -11.94
CA CYS A 68 -8.28 1.08 -13.27
C CYS A 68 -7.21 0.84 -14.35
N GLY A 69 -5.93 0.88 -13.98
CA GLY A 69 -4.78 0.66 -14.86
C GLY A 69 -3.63 1.58 -14.57
N SER A 70 -2.43 1.17 -14.92
CA SER A 70 -1.22 1.91 -14.63
C SER A 70 -0.19 1.78 -15.76
N LYS A 71 0.90 2.51 -15.65
CA LYS A 71 1.93 2.57 -16.69
C LYS A 71 2.51 1.19 -17.02
N LYS A 72 2.82 0.37 -16.02
CA LYS A 72 3.37 -0.97 -16.18
C LYS A 72 2.29 -2.02 -16.45
N TYR A 73 1.10 -1.78 -15.92
CA TYR A 73 -0.05 -2.67 -16.03
C TYR A 73 -1.23 -1.95 -16.70
N PRO A 74 -1.16 -1.71 -18.04
CA PRO A 74 -2.17 -0.93 -18.77
C PRO A 74 -3.41 -1.75 -19.13
N VAL A 75 -3.80 -2.68 -18.25
CA VAL A 75 -5.02 -3.49 -18.39
C VAL A 75 -6.21 -2.73 -17.83
N LYS A 76 -7.43 -3.02 -18.32
CA LYS A 76 -8.63 -2.24 -18.02
C LYS A 76 -9.06 -2.28 -16.54
N GLU A 77 -8.82 -3.37 -15.84
CA GLU A 77 -9.20 -3.54 -14.44
C GLU A 77 -8.23 -4.50 -13.73
N PRO A 78 -6.96 -4.09 -13.50
CA PRO A 78 -5.96 -4.97 -12.88
C PRO A 78 -6.39 -5.43 -11.48
N PHE A 79 -7.16 -4.63 -10.75
CA PHE A 79 -7.71 -4.99 -9.45
C PHE A 79 -8.61 -6.22 -9.50
N VAL A 80 -9.53 -6.28 -10.48
CA VAL A 80 -10.44 -7.41 -10.67
C VAL A 80 -9.68 -8.69 -11.07
N GLU A 81 -8.66 -8.55 -11.93
CA GLU A 81 -7.80 -9.66 -12.31
C GLU A 81 -6.98 -10.21 -11.12
N LEU A 82 -6.48 -9.34 -10.26
CA LEU A 82 -5.80 -9.73 -9.02
C LEU A 82 -6.74 -10.42 -8.03
N LEU A 83 -7.97 -9.93 -7.87
CA LEU A 83 -8.97 -10.58 -7.02
C LEU A 83 -9.26 -12.02 -7.43
N LYS A 84 -9.24 -12.30 -8.74
CA LYS A 84 -9.54 -13.63 -9.29
C LYS A 84 -8.34 -14.55 -9.41
N GLY A 85 -7.16 -13.98 -9.67
CA GLY A 85 -5.98 -14.73 -10.11
C GLY A 85 -4.85 -14.79 -9.09
N SER A 86 -4.83 -13.96 -8.04
CA SER A 86 -3.78 -13.98 -7.03
C SER A 86 -4.13 -14.88 -5.82
N LEU A 87 -3.11 -15.21 -5.05
CA LEU A 87 -3.24 -15.94 -3.77
C LEU A 87 -3.43 -14.97 -2.58
N ASN A 88 -4.02 -13.80 -2.85
CA ASN A 88 -4.22 -12.79 -1.83
C ASN A 88 -5.06 -13.30 -0.67
N THR A 89 -4.71 -12.89 0.54
CA THR A 89 -5.53 -13.07 1.75
C THR A 89 -6.35 -11.81 2.03
N PHE A 90 -5.89 -10.67 1.51
CA PHE A 90 -6.60 -9.41 1.56
C PHE A 90 -6.19 -8.51 0.40
N LEU A 91 -7.16 -7.90 -0.26
CA LEU A 91 -6.97 -6.96 -1.35
C LEU A 91 -8.06 -5.90 -1.30
N ASN A 92 -7.69 -4.62 -1.13
CA ASN A 92 -8.66 -3.54 -1.05
C ASN A 92 -8.05 -2.17 -1.39
N ALA A 93 -8.91 -1.16 -1.50
CA ALA A 93 -8.61 0.26 -1.38
C ALA A 93 -9.68 0.89 -0.51
N ILE A 94 -9.34 1.85 0.32
CA ILE A 94 -10.27 2.42 1.31
C ILE A 94 -10.02 3.92 1.43
N THR A 95 -11.07 4.71 1.19
CA THR A 95 -11.07 6.16 1.42
C THR A 95 -11.75 6.48 2.74
N PHE A 96 -11.00 7.12 3.63
CA PHE A 96 -11.49 7.69 4.89
C PHE A 96 -11.70 9.20 4.76
N ALA A 97 -12.18 9.83 5.82
CA ALA A 97 -12.44 11.26 5.83
C ALA A 97 -11.20 12.14 5.57
N ASP A 98 -10.01 11.67 5.89
CA ASP A 98 -8.76 12.45 5.82
C ASP A 98 -7.62 11.75 5.08
N LYS A 99 -7.82 10.49 4.67
CA LYS A 99 -6.78 9.65 4.05
C LYS A 99 -7.37 8.59 3.13
N THR A 100 -6.55 8.14 2.19
CA THR A 100 -6.83 6.99 1.33
C THR A 100 -5.72 5.97 1.49
N ILE A 101 -6.05 4.70 1.67
CA ILE A 101 -5.10 3.61 1.85
C ILE A 101 -5.33 2.49 0.83
N TYR A 102 -4.25 1.83 0.45
CA TYR A 102 -4.22 0.73 -0.50
C TYR A 102 -3.53 -0.48 0.13
N PRO A 103 -4.26 -1.32 0.86
CA PRO A 103 -3.73 -2.50 1.54
C PRO A 103 -3.78 -3.75 0.67
N VAL A 104 -2.75 -4.59 0.76
CA VAL A 104 -2.70 -5.94 0.20
C VAL A 104 -2.05 -6.91 1.18
N ALA A 105 -2.45 -8.17 1.15
CA ALA A 105 -1.82 -9.21 1.94
C ALA A 105 -1.80 -10.55 1.20
N SER A 106 -0.76 -11.34 1.45
CA SER A 106 -0.62 -12.71 0.96
C SER A 106 0.33 -13.52 1.84
N CYS A 107 0.04 -14.80 2.02
CA CYS A 107 0.96 -15.76 2.64
C CYS A 107 2.03 -16.25 1.66
N ASN A 108 1.87 -16.06 0.36
CA ASN A 108 2.81 -16.46 -0.66
C ASN A 108 3.77 -15.31 -1.01
N ASP A 109 5.08 -15.54 -0.86
CA ASP A 109 6.11 -14.50 -1.05
C ASP A 109 6.12 -13.90 -2.46
N LYS A 110 5.97 -14.75 -3.48
CA LYS A 110 5.98 -14.32 -4.88
C LYS A 110 4.72 -13.52 -5.22
N ASP A 111 3.57 -13.99 -4.75
CA ASP A 111 2.31 -13.30 -4.92
C ASP A 111 2.30 -11.95 -4.18
N PHE A 112 2.78 -11.93 -2.93
CA PHE A 112 2.94 -10.69 -2.16
C PHE A 112 3.80 -9.66 -2.87
N ALA A 113 4.96 -10.09 -3.43
CA ALA A 113 5.83 -9.19 -4.19
C ALA A 113 5.15 -8.64 -5.46
N ASN A 114 4.36 -9.48 -6.16
CA ASN A 114 3.60 -9.06 -7.33
C ASN A 114 2.48 -8.07 -6.95
N LEU A 115 1.73 -8.35 -5.90
CA LEU A 115 0.68 -7.44 -5.40
C LEU A 115 1.25 -6.08 -5.03
N MET A 116 2.36 -6.07 -4.30
CA MET A 116 3.05 -4.82 -3.93
C MET A 116 3.52 -4.05 -5.16
N ASP A 117 4.10 -4.70 -6.17
CA ASP A 117 4.57 -4.07 -7.40
C ASP A 117 3.41 -3.46 -8.20
N VAL A 118 2.29 -4.18 -8.36
CA VAL A 118 1.10 -3.66 -9.04
C VAL A 118 0.51 -2.45 -8.31
N TYR A 119 0.39 -2.52 -6.98
CA TYR A 119 -0.17 -1.42 -6.20
C TYR A 119 0.73 -0.18 -6.17
N LEU A 120 2.05 -0.36 -6.08
CA LEU A 120 3.00 0.75 -6.18
C LEU A 120 2.95 1.43 -7.56
N ASP A 121 2.88 0.65 -8.64
CA ASP A 121 2.76 1.24 -9.98
C ASP A 121 1.41 1.95 -10.16
N ALA A 122 0.32 1.37 -9.66
CA ALA A 122 -1.00 1.99 -9.72
C ALA A 122 -1.06 3.35 -9.00
N VAL A 123 -0.52 3.44 -7.79
CA VAL A 123 -0.62 4.69 -7.00
C VAL A 123 0.36 5.77 -7.44
N PHE A 124 1.50 5.41 -8.04
CA PHE A 124 2.50 6.39 -8.50
C PHE A 124 2.39 6.74 -9.99
N TYR A 125 1.83 5.86 -10.80
CA TYR A 125 1.72 6.03 -12.24
C TYR A 125 0.35 5.58 -12.78
N PRO A 126 -0.77 6.05 -12.19
CA PRO A 126 -2.10 5.67 -12.64
C PRO A 126 -2.40 6.20 -14.04
N ASN A 127 -3.15 5.44 -14.83
CA ASN A 127 -3.68 5.87 -16.13
C ASN A 127 -5.01 6.62 -15.92
N VAL A 128 -4.97 7.74 -15.22
CA VAL A 128 -6.13 8.63 -15.04
C VAL A 128 -6.09 9.71 -16.11
N TYR A 129 -7.13 9.78 -16.95
CA TYR A 129 -7.28 10.73 -18.05
C TYR A 129 -8.46 11.65 -17.80
#